data_514d850bfe98aef7b8687b6ec3131a74
#
_entry.id   514d850bfe98aef7b8687b6ec3131a74
#
_cell.length_a   1.000
_cell.length_b   1.000
_cell.length_c   1.000
_cell.angle_alpha   90.00
_cell.angle_beta   90.00
_cell.angle_gamma   90.00
#
_symmetry.space_group_name_H-M   'P 1'
#
loop_
_entity.id
_entity.type
_entity.pdbx_description
1 polymer ?
#
loop_
_entity_poly.entity_id
_entity_poly.type
_entity_poly.pdbx_seq_one_letter_code
_entity_poly.pdbx_strand_id
1 'polypeptide(L)'
;VNVKIYDVESSKYSSNVTSIISKNDFSNVDAVIGPFQNSHAESVAQLLSKYNIPVISPLSKEKGLALPNLYYAIPSEEKLKANLFAYFKQKEGNVVAIISTKKNASRDYLKANYPETKHAIFNDKGALDMVHFKSQLVKGKPNFVILEIEKAGTILSITNALKSLQKEYDIQLVVFEVYDALNFEEIPIKNLTALKMMYPSANKIIETPEEFIFAKEFKKDNNIAPNAAAVKGFDITFDTILRICQEEGFVDSVSKYKTEYVGNSFDY
;
A
#
# COMPACT_ATOMS: atom_id res chain seq x y z
N VAL A 1 -12.33 12.10 25.95
CA VAL A 1 -11.96 12.56 24.59
C VAL A 1 -13.13 13.35 24.03
N ASN A 2 -12.89 14.59 23.57
CA ASN A 2 -13.86 15.40 22.86
C ASN A 2 -13.60 15.30 21.36
N VAL A 3 -14.58 14.81 20.58
CA VAL A 3 -14.47 14.67 19.14
C VAL A 3 -15.35 15.71 18.47
N LYS A 4 -14.78 16.50 17.55
CA LYS A 4 -15.51 17.43 16.68
C LYS A 4 -15.43 16.93 15.25
N ILE A 5 -16.55 16.86 14.57
CA ILE A 5 -16.63 16.40 13.18
C ILE A 5 -16.98 17.58 12.29
N TYR A 6 -16.22 17.78 11.23
CA TYR A 6 -16.44 18.82 10.23
C TYR A 6 -16.64 18.19 8.85
N ASP A 7 -17.72 18.56 8.17
CA ASP A 7 -17.89 18.22 6.76
C ASP A 7 -17.10 19.21 5.92
N VAL A 8 -16.09 18.69 5.23
CA VAL A 8 -15.20 19.50 4.37
C VAL A 8 -15.72 19.63 2.93
N GLU A 9 -16.87 19.03 2.61
CA GLU A 9 -17.48 19.04 1.26
C GLU A 9 -16.42 18.76 0.17
N SER A 10 -15.57 17.78 0.44
CA SER A 10 -14.36 17.56 -0.34
C SER A 10 -14.67 16.91 -1.68
N SER A 11 -14.21 17.54 -2.76
CA SER A 11 -14.13 16.95 -4.10
C SER A 11 -12.66 16.93 -4.56
N LYS A 12 -12.38 16.33 -5.71
CA LYS A 12 -11.03 16.33 -6.26
C LYS A 12 -10.42 17.73 -6.44
N TYR A 13 -11.26 18.73 -6.63
CA TYR A 13 -10.85 20.10 -7.02
C TYR A 13 -11.20 21.18 -6.01
N SER A 14 -11.97 20.88 -4.99
CA SER A 14 -12.46 21.87 -4.03
C SER A 14 -12.71 21.27 -2.65
N SER A 15 -12.56 22.10 -1.61
CA SER A 15 -12.95 21.77 -0.25
C SER A 15 -13.21 23.03 0.56
N ASN A 16 -13.96 22.88 1.66
CA ASN A 16 -14.22 23.94 2.62
C ASN A 16 -13.19 24.05 3.74
N VAL A 17 -12.05 23.36 3.61
CA VAL A 17 -10.99 23.29 4.64
C VAL A 17 -10.58 24.65 5.15
N THR A 18 -10.23 25.59 4.27
CA THR A 18 -9.80 26.95 4.64
C THR A 18 -10.87 27.69 5.41
N SER A 19 -12.13 27.58 4.96
CA SER A 19 -13.28 28.21 5.64
C SER A 19 -13.50 27.64 7.03
N ILE A 20 -13.40 26.31 7.19
CA ILE A 20 -13.56 25.63 8.48
C ILE A 20 -12.48 26.09 9.45
N ILE A 21 -11.22 26.09 9.03
CA ILE A 21 -10.10 26.47 9.90
C ILE A 21 -10.15 27.95 10.27
N SER A 22 -10.57 28.82 9.35
CA SER A 22 -10.68 30.25 9.65
C SER A 22 -11.82 30.62 10.57
N LYS A 23 -12.91 29.84 10.59
CA LYS A 23 -14.12 30.10 11.38
C LYS A 23 -14.15 29.41 12.74
N ASN A 24 -13.22 28.50 13.01
CA ASN A 24 -13.18 27.74 14.24
C ASN A 24 -11.83 27.92 14.95
N ASP A 25 -11.88 27.84 16.28
CA ASP A 25 -10.67 27.85 17.09
C ASP A 25 -10.07 26.44 17.21
N PHE A 26 -8.85 26.29 16.73
CA PHE A 26 -8.06 25.06 16.78
C PHE A 26 -6.96 25.10 17.85
N SER A 27 -6.84 26.18 18.65
CA SER A 27 -5.77 26.34 19.64
C SER A 27 -5.74 25.24 20.71
N ASN A 28 -6.87 24.58 20.97
CA ASN A 28 -7.01 23.52 21.97
C ASN A 28 -7.34 22.16 21.31
N VAL A 29 -6.90 21.96 20.05
CA VAL A 29 -7.07 20.69 19.33
C VAL A 29 -5.76 19.92 19.40
N ASP A 30 -5.81 18.68 19.90
CA ASP A 30 -4.64 17.82 20.08
C ASP A 30 -4.21 17.13 18.79
N ALA A 31 -5.15 16.79 17.90
CA ALA A 31 -4.87 16.22 16.58
C ALA A 31 -6.04 16.39 15.62
N VAL A 32 -5.76 16.27 14.32
CA VAL A 32 -6.77 16.23 13.24
C VAL A 32 -6.60 14.95 12.43
N ILE A 33 -7.67 14.19 12.27
CA ILE A 33 -7.71 13.01 11.37
C ILE A 33 -8.48 13.37 10.11
N GLY A 34 -7.82 13.29 8.96
CA GLY A 34 -8.36 13.74 7.68
C GLY A 34 -7.83 15.12 7.24
N PRO A 35 -8.34 15.64 6.13
CA PRO A 35 -9.27 15.04 5.15
C PRO A 35 -8.73 13.79 4.45
N PHE A 36 -9.61 13.11 3.66
CA PHE A 36 -9.22 11.88 2.97
C PHE A 36 -8.33 12.13 1.76
N GLN A 37 -8.48 13.27 1.11
CA GLN A 37 -7.67 13.62 -0.08
C GLN A 37 -6.35 14.25 0.35
N ASN A 38 -5.26 13.82 -0.32
CA ASN A 38 -3.90 14.23 0.03
C ASN A 38 -3.71 15.75 0.01
N SER A 39 -4.08 16.42 -1.09
CA SER A 39 -3.93 17.87 -1.23
C SER A 39 -4.69 18.68 -0.16
N HIS A 40 -5.82 18.14 0.31
CA HIS A 40 -6.59 18.78 1.38
C HIS A 40 -5.95 18.54 2.75
N ALA A 41 -5.41 17.35 3.01
CA ALA A 41 -4.67 17.06 4.25
C ALA A 41 -3.39 17.93 4.33
N GLU A 42 -2.69 18.11 3.23
CA GLU A 42 -1.56 19.03 3.11
C GLU A 42 -1.95 20.48 3.43
N SER A 43 -3.10 20.94 2.89
CA SER A 43 -3.62 22.26 3.17
C SER A 43 -3.96 22.45 4.65
N VAL A 44 -4.60 21.45 5.28
CA VAL A 44 -4.86 21.47 6.73
C VAL A 44 -3.56 21.55 7.52
N ALA A 45 -2.59 20.73 7.19
CA ALA A 45 -1.30 20.70 7.90
C ALA A 45 -0.58 22.04 7.78
N GLN A 46 -0.58 22.67 6.60
CA GLN A 46 0.00 24.00 6.41
C GLN A 46 -0.71 25.06 7.24
N LEU A 47 -2.05 25.10 7.23
CA LEU A 47 -2.85 26.06 7.96
C LEU A 47 -2.73 25.92 9.48
N LEU A 48 -2.55 24.69 9.96
CA LEU A 48 -2.42 24.37 11.40
C LEU A 48 -0.96 24.30 11.87
N SER A 49 0.01 24.51 11.00
CA SER A 49 1.46 24.41 11.33
C SER A 49 1.87 25.33 12.48
N LYS A 50 1.29 26.52 12.58
CA LYS A 50 1.56 27.47 13.67
C LYS A 50 1.15 26.96 15.07
N TYR A 51 0.25 26.00 15.14
CA TYR A 51 -0.18 25.37 16.40
C TYR A 51 0.55 24.05 16.65
N ASN A 52 1.38 23.61 15.72
CA ASN A 52 2.05 22.30 15.75
C ASN A 52 1.09 21.10 15.95
N ILE A 53 -0.14 21.23 15.46
CA ILE A 53 -1.17 20.19 15.57
C ILE A 53 -0.86 19.07 14.58
N PRO A 54 -0.70 17.81 15.01
CA PRO A 54 -0.55 16.69 14.09
C PRO A 54 -1.80 16.49 13.25
N VAL A 55 -1.59 16.32 11.94
CA VAL A 55 -2.61 16.03 10.95
C VAL A 55 -2.34 14.64 10.38
N ILE A 56 -3.27 13.72 10.54
CA ILE A 56 -3.16 12.34 10.10
C ILE A 56 -3.97 12.17 8.81
N SER A 57 -3.28 11.92 7.69
CA SER A 57 -3.91 11.57 6.40
C SER A 57 -4.28 10.08 6.40
N PRO A 58 -5.58 9.72 6.41
CA PRO A 58 -5.99 8.35 6.71
C PRO A 58 -5.97 7.41 5.51
N LEU A 59 -6.08 7.92 4.27
CA LEU A 59 -6.31 7.10 3.08
C LEU A 59 -5.36 7.36 1.91
N SER A 60 -4.50 8.37 1.97
CA SER A 60 -3.62 8.69 0.84
C SER A 60 -2.53 7.64 0.66
N LYS A 61 -2.41 7.13 -0.56
CA LYS A 61 -1.31 6.29 -1.04
C LYS A 61 -0.31 7.07 -1.90
N GLU A 62 -0.57 8.34 -2.13
CA GLU A 62 0.30 9.21 -2.92
C GLU A 62 1.48 9.67 -2.05
N LYS A 63 2.62 9.90 -2.70
CA LYS A 63 3.73 10.57 -2.05
C LYS A 63 3.36 12.04 -1.89
N GLY A 64 3.07 12.43 -0.67
CA GLY A 64 2.71 13.80 -0.35
C GLY A 64 3.89 14.66 0.06
N LEU A 65 3.59 15.90 0.47
CA LEU A 65 4.57 16.83 1.00
C LEU A 65 5.11 16.34 2.35
N ALA A 66 6.39 16.49 2.56
CA ALA A 66 7.01 16.26 3.87
C ALA A 66 6.81 17.51 4.74
N LEU A 67 5.71 17.59 5.44
CA LEU A 67 5.43 18.63 6.42
C LEU A 67 5.65 18.09 7.84
N PRO A 68 6.21 18.88 8.77
CA PRO A 68 6.60 18.38 10.09
C PRO A 68 5.43 17.92 10.97
N ASN A 69 4.21 18.36 10.64
CA ASN A 69 2.98 18.00 11.35
C ASN A 69 2.02 17.16 10.50
N LEU A 70 2.45 16.60 9.35
CA LEU A 70 1.61 15.75 8.50
C LEU A 70 2.11 14.30 8.52
N TYR A 71 1.23 13.39 8.89
CA TYR A 71 1.50 11.97 9.06
C TYR A 71 0.60 11.15 8.14
N TYR A 72 1.16 10.19 7.42
CA TYR A 72 0.42 9.34 6.50
C TYR A 72 0.17 7.97 7.14
N ALA A 73 -1.09 7.65 7.43
CA ALA A 73 -1.47 6.37 8.04
C ALA A 73 -1.35 5.17 7.06
N ILE A 74 -1.16 5.45 5.77
CA ILE A 74 -0.94 4.42 4.74
C ILE A 74 0.40 4.70 4.07
N PRO A 75 1.29 3.70 3.94
CA PRO A 75 2.53 3.86 3.21
C PRO A 75 2.26 4.16 1.73
N SER A 76 3.05 5.05 1.15
CA SER A 76 2.97 5.34 -0.28
C SER A 76 3.31 4.10 -1.12
N GLU A 77 2.84 4.06 -2.37
CA GLU A 77 3.19 2.99 -3.32
C GLU A 77 4.70 2.86 -3.51
N GLU A 78 5.43 3.99 -3.52
CA GLU A 78 6.89 4.00 -3.55
C GLU A 78 7.50 3.26 -2.36
N LYS A 79 7.02 3.54 -1.13
CA LYS A 79 7.48 2.88 0.09
C LYS A 79 7.18 1.37 0.06
N LEU A 80 5.98 1.01 -0.40
CA LEU A 80 5.58 -0.40 -0.55
C LEU A 80 6.47 -1.13 -1.55
N LYS A 81 6.75 -0.53 -2.71
CA LYS A 81 7.68 -1.09 -3.71
C LYS A 81 9.11 -1.16 -3.17
N ALA A 82 9.58 -0.14 -2.45
CA ALA A 82 10.89 -0.16 -1.83
C ALA A 82 11.06 -1.31 -0.82
N ASN A 83 10.06 -1.55 0.02
CA ASN A 83 10.05 -2.66 0.97
C ASN A 83 10.08 -4.02 0.25
N LEU A 84 9.36 -4.16 -0.85
CA LEU A 84 9.36 -5.36 -1.67
C LEU A 84 10.77 -5.64 -2.24
N PHE A 85 11.44 -4.64 -2.79
CA PHE A 85 12.81 -4.79 -3.30
C PHE A 85 13.84 -5.02 -2.18
N ALA A 86 13.65 -4.42 -1.00
CA ALA A 86 14.48 -4.73 0.16
C ALA A 86 14.36 -6.22 0.55
N TYR A 87 13.15 -6.78 0.49
CA TYR A 87 12.93 -8.22 0.68
C TYR A 87 13.64 -9.06 -0.37
N PHE A 88 13.59 -8.68 -1.66
CA PHE A 88 14.30 -9.41 -2.72
C PHE A 88 15.82 -9.42 -2.47
N LYS A 89 16.37 -8.30 -2.06
CA LYS A 89 17.79 -8.17 -1.70
C LYS A 89 18.15 -9.03 -0.49
N GLN A 90 17.31 -9.02 0.55
CA GLN A 90 17.52 -9.88 1.73
C GLN A 90 17.54 -11.37 1.38
N LYS A 91 16.75 -11.77 0.38
CA LYS A 91 16.71 -13.17 -0.12
C LYS A 91 17.79 -13.46 -1.16
N GLU A 92 18.67 -12.52 -1.47
CA GLU A 92 19.66 -12.62 -2.55
C GLU A 92 19.04 -13.03 -3.90
N GLY A 93 17.82 -12.61 -4.13
CA GLY A 93 17.00 -13.03 -5.26
C GLY A 93 17.39 -12.37 -6.57
N ASN A 94 17.22 -13.10 -7.66
CA ASN A 94 17.31 -12.57 -9.01
C ASN A 94 15.95 -11.96 -9.41
N VAL A 95 15.94 -10.75 -9.94
CA VAL A 95 14.68 -10.04 -10.31
C VAL A 95 14.59 -9.95 -11.82
N VAL A 96 13.46 -10.42 -12.36
CA VAL A 96 13.16 -10.34 -13.80
C VAL A 96 11.76 -9.74 -13.97
N ALA A 97 11.63 -8.68 -14.77
CA ALA A 97 10.37 -8.00 -15.03
C ALA A 97 9.80 -8.36 -16.41
N ILE A 98 8.55 -8.77 -16.43
CA ILE A 98 7.73 -9.01 -17.63
C ILE A 98 6.70 -7.87 -17.68
N ILE A 99 6.99 -6.84 -18.45
CA ILE A 99 6.17 -5.61 -18.51
C ILE A 99 5.66 -5.41 -19.93
N SER A 100 4.35 -5.21 -20.07
CA SER A 100 3.77 -4.91 -21.39
C SER A 100 4.29 -3.57 -21.92
N THR A 101 4.25 -3.45 -23.26
CA THR A 101 4.68 -2.21 -23.94
C THR A 101 3.82 -0.99 -23.58
N LYS A 102 2.64 -1.22 -23.00
CA LYS A 102 1.72 -0.15 -22.56
C LYS A 102 1.99 0.35 -21.16
N LYS A 103 2.68 -0.43 -20.33
CA LYS A 103 3.04 -0.10 -18.93
C LYS A 103 4.42 0.59 -18.84
N ASN A 104 4.62 1.64 -19.63
CA ASN A 104 5.92 2.35 -19.68
C ASN A 104 6.30 2.95 -18.32
N ALA A 105 5.34 3.48 -17.56
CA ALA A 105 5.61 4.05 -16.23
C ALA A 105 6.25 3.04 -15.26
N SER A 106 5.76 1.79 -15.23
CA SER A 106 6.36 0.73 -14.40
C SER A 106 7.78 0.38 -14.86
N ARG A 107 8.00 0.37 -16.19
CA ARG A 107 9.33 0.11 -16.75
C ARG A 107 10.32 1.22 -16.43
N ASP A 108 9.91 2.48 -16.59
CA ASP A 108 10.75 3.64 -16.31
C ASP A 108 11.07 3.75 -14.82
N TYR A 109 10.08 3.46 -13.96
CA TYR A 109 10.29 3.37 -12.52
C TYR A 109 11.35 2.32 -12.15
N LEU A 110 11.28 1.11 -12.73
CA LEU A 110 12.27 0.05 -12.45
C LEU A 110 13.64 0.44 -12.95
N LYS A 111 13.76 1.00 -14.15
CA LYS A 111 15.05 1.45 -14.69
C LYS A 111 15.70 2.55 -13.84
N ALA A 112 14.90 3.47 -13.31
CA ALA A 112 15.39 4.59 -12.52
C ALA A 112 15.79 4.16 -11.10
N ASN A 113 15.02 3.25 -10.46
CA ASN A 113 15.20 2.92 -9.04
C ASN A 113 15.87 1.58 -8.80
N TYR A 114 15.80 0.64 -9.76
CA TYR A 114 16.30 -0.74 -9.66
C TYR A 114 16.92 -1.18 -10.99
N PRO A 115 18.03 -0.54 -11.41
CA PRO A 115 18.63 -0.76 -12.72
C PRO A 115 19.19 -2.18 -12.93
N GLU A 116 19.41 -2.93 -11.85
CA GLU A 116 19.82 -4.34 -11.89
C GLU A 116 18.68 -5.29 -12.29
N THR A 117 17.44 -4.82 -12.32
CA THR A 117 16.29 -5.62 -12.75
C THR A 117 16.42 -6.00 -14.22
N LYS A 118 16.41 -7.29 -14.50
CA LYS A 118 16.40 -7.79 -15.88
C LYS A 118 15.02 -7.64 -16.49
N HIS A 119 14.96 -7.34 -17.79
CA HIS A 119 13.70 -7.13 -18.48
C HIS A 119 13.49 -8.19 -19.55
N ALA A 120 12.37 -8.90 -19.45
CA ALA A 120 11.94 -9.82 -20.50
C ALA A 120 11.51 -9.04 -21.75
N ILE A 121 11.66 -9.65 -22.91
CA ILE A 121 11.27 -9.10 -24.20
C ILE A 121 10.11 -9.89 -24.81
N PHE A 122 9.31 -9.22 -25.63
CA PHE A 122 8.24 -9.80 -26.40
C PHE A 122 8.70 -9.89 -27.87
N ASN A 123 8.33 -10.98 -28.52
CA ASN A 123 8.59 -11.12 -29.95
C ASN A 123 7.63 -10.26 -30.79
N ASP A 124 7.82 -10.23 -32.12
CA ASP A 124 7.02 -9.44 -33.05
C ASP A 124 5.52 -9.78 -33.04
N LYS A 125 5.17 -10.98 -32.56
CA LYS A 125 3.79 -11.43 -32.39
C LYS A 125 3.18 -11.04 -31.04
N GLY A 126 3.92 -10.34 -30.20
CA GLY A 126 3.50 -9.92 -28.86
C GLY A 126 3.46 -11.07 -27.83
N ALA A 127 4.12 -12.19 -28.11
CA ALA A 127 4.32 -13.26 -27.14
C ALA A 127 5.66 -13.10 -26.44
N LEU A 128 5.73 -13.55 -25.17
CA LEU A 128 6.97 -13.55 -24.41
C LEU A 128 8.05 -14.40 -25.12
N ASP A 129 9.22 -13.83 -25.34
CA ASP A 129 10.38 -14.60 -25.82
C ASP A 129 10.88 -15.49 -24.69
N MET A 130 10.47 -16.75 -24.73
CA MET A 130 10.75 -17.74 -23.69
C MET A 130 12.23 -18.14 -23.65
N VAL A 131 12.95 -18.07 -24.76
CA VAL A 131 14.40 -18.38 -24.81
C VAL A 131 15.17 -17.29 -24.09
N HIS A 132 14.91 -16.05 -24.45
CA HIS A 132 15.51 -14.89 -23.78
C HIS A 132 15.11 -14.85 -22.29
N PHE A 133 13.83 -15.04 -21.97
CA PHE A 133 13.38 -15.02 -20.57
C PHE A 133 14.09 -16.10 -19.73
N LYS A 134 14.16 -17.35 -20.24
CA LYS A 134 14.82 -18.47 -19.53
C LYS A 134 16.31 -18.18 -19.30
N SER A 135 16.99 -17.51 -20.22
CA SER A 135 18.41 -17.13 -20.07
C SER A 135 18.67 -16.14 -18.94
N GLN A 136 17.64 -15.41 -18.50
CA GLN A 136 17.73 -14.44 -17.41
C GLN A 136 17.53 -15.07 -16.02
N LEU A 137 16.97 -16.28 -15.94
CA LEU A 137 16.74 -17.00 -14.68
C LEU A 137 18.05 -17.59 -14.14
N VAL A 138 18.14 -17.65 -12.82
CA VAL A 138 19.31 -18.18 -12.10
C VAL A 138 18.90 -19.42 -11.34
N LYS A 139 19.65 -20.52 -11.52
CA LYS A 139 19.46 -21.76 -10.74
C LYS A 139 20.03 -21.61 -9.34
N GLY A 140 19.38 -22.23 -8.35
CA GLY A 140 19.86 -22.23 -6.97
C GLY A 140 19.61 -20.93 -6.19
N LYS A 141 18.91 -19.96 -6.81
CA LYS A 141 18.47 -18.72 -6.16
C LYS A 141 16.99 -18.48 -6.42
N PRO A 142 16.27 -17.77 -5.54
CA PRO A 142 14.93 -17.31 -5.82
C PRO A 142 14.92 -16.38 -7.05
N ASN A 143 13.98 -16.61 -7.97
CA ASN A 143 13.72 -15.72 -9.10
C ASN A 143 12.39 -15.02 -8.86
N PHE A 144 12.42 -13.74 -8.54
CA PHE A 144 11.24 -12.89 -8.39
C PHE A 144 10.85 -12.36 -9.76
N VAL A 145 9.72 -12.83 -10.27
CA VAL A 145 9.23 -12.45 -11.60
C VAL A 145 8.11 -11.43 -11.44
N ILE A 146 8.44 -10.18 -11.71
CA ILE A 146 7.47 -9.07 -11.69
C ILE A 146 6.63 -9.14 -12.97
N LEU A 147 5.30 -9.16 -12.81
CA LEU A 147 4.35 -9.26 -13.91
C LEU A 147 3.44 -8.02 -13.96
N GLU A 148 3.60 -7.22 -15.01
CA GLU A 148 2.82 -6.01 -15.28
C GLU A 148 2.18 -6.10 -16.67
N ILE A 149 1.07 -6.83 -16.78
CA ILE A 149 0.36 -7.16 -18.02
C ILE A 149 -1.13 -6.85 -17.86
N GLU A 150 -1.74 -6.23 -18.87
CA GLU A 150 -3.17 -5.85 -18.80
C GLU A 150 -4.13 -6.94 -19.29
N LYS A 151 -3.67 -7.90 -20.11
CA LYS A 151 -4.54 -8.89 -20.73
C LYS A 151 -4.55 -10.21 -19.97
N ALA A 152 -5.70 -10.62 -19.44
CA ALA A 152 -5.86 -11.86 -18.68
C ALA A 152 -5.37 -13.10 -19.45
N GLY A 153 -5.68 -13.24 -20.72
CA GLY A 153 -5.18 -14.35 -21.54
C GLY A 153 -3.65 -14.40 -21.66
N THR A 154 -2.97 -13.23 -21.70
CA THR A 154 -1.51 -13.17 -21.68
C THR A 154 -0.97 -13.54 -20.30
N ILE A 155 -1.58 -13.08 -19.22
CA ILE A 155 -1.24 -13.46 -17.84
C ILE A 155 -1.38 -14.98 -17.67
N LEU A 156 -2.48 -15.57 -18.14
CA LEU A 156 -2.70 -17.02 -18.09
C LEU A 156 -1.60 -17.79 -18.82
N SER A 157 -1.24 -17.37 -20.02
CA SER A 157 -0.17 -17.99 -20.83
C SER A 157 1.18 -17.91 -20.09
N ILE A 158 1.53 -16.74 -19.55
CA ILE A 158 2.78 -16.51 -18.83
C ILE A 158 2.80 -17.33 -17.53
N THR A 159 1.75 -17.31 -16.73
CA THR A 159 1.71 -18.06 -15.45
C THR A 159 1.79 -19.57 -15.67
N ASN A 160 1.22 -20.11 -16.76
CA ASN A 160 1.39 -21.51 -17.15
C ASN A 160 2.85 -21.82 -17.53
N ALA A 161 3.50 -20.93 -18.28
CA ALA A 161 4.90 -21.09 -18.67
C ALA A 161 5.83 -21.02 -17.45
N LEU A 162 5.64 -20.05 -16.55
CA LEU A 162 6.41 -19.92 -15.30
C LEU A 162 6.27 -21.16 -14.41
N LYS A 163 5.06 -21.70 -14.29
CA LYS A 163 4.81 -22.92 -13.53
C LYS A 163 5.55 -24.12 -14.11
N SER A 164 5.63 -24.22 -15.43
CA SER A 164 6.41 -25.29 -16.08
C SER A 164 7.90 -25.20 -15.79
N LEU A 165 8.44 -23.98 -15.65
CA LEU A 165 9.84 -23.72 -15.35
C LEU A 165 10.20 -23.95 -13.88
N GLN A 166 9.23 -24.05 -12.96
CA GLN A 166 9.48 -24.35 -11.54
C GLN A 166 10.18 -25.71 -11.31
N LYS A 167 10.15 -26.59 -12.28
CA LYS A 167 10.93 -27.85 -12.23
C LYS A 167 12.44 -27.63 -12.25
N GLU A 168 12.89 -26.50 -12.80
CA GLU A 168 14.31 -26.19 -12.98
C GLU A 168 14.76 -24.96 -12.18
N TYR A 169 13.83 -24.06 -11.83
CA TYR A 169 14.11 -22.77 -11.17
C TYR A 169 13.15 -22.53 -10.02
N ASP A 170 13.63 -21.94 -8.95
CA ASP A 170 12.76 -21.41 -7.90
C ASP A 170 12.17 -20.08 -8.40
N ILE A 171 10.89 -20.09 -8.76
CA ILE A 171 10.17 -18.93 -9.33
C ILE A 171 9.08 -18.50 -8.38
N GLN A 172 9.08 -17.22 -8.05
CA GLN A 172 8.03 -16.55 -7.29
C GLN A 172 7.45 -15.40 -8.11
N LEU A 173 6.12 -15.44 -8.32
CA LEU A 173 5.40 -14.41 -9.06
C LEU A 173 5.22 -13.16 -8.18
N VAL A 174 5.44 -12.00 -8.76
CA VAL A 174 5.30 -10.71 -8.08
C VAL A 174 4.40 -9.80 -8.93
N VAL A 175 3.46 -9.12 -8.29
CA VAL A 175 2.70 -8.02 -8.89
C VAL A 175 2.81 -6.80 -8.00
N PHE A 176 2.80 -5.59 -8.56
CA PHE A 176 2.87 -4.37 -7.74
C PHE A 176 1.55 -4.05 -7.05
N GLU A 177 0.45 -4.48 -7.64
CA GLU A 177 -0.90 -4.37 -7.07
C GLU A 177 -1.77 -5.51 -7.59
N VAL A 178 -2.84 -5.81 -6.88
CA VAL A 178 -3.89 -6.72 -7.40
C VAL A 178 -4.88 -5.89 -8.21
N TYR A 179 -5.01 -6.19 -9.48
CA TYR A 179 -5.84 -5.46 -10.45
C TYR A 179 -6.78 -6.41 -11.19
N ASP A 180 -7.79 -5.85 -11.86
CA ASP A 180 -8.90 -6.61 -12.46
C ASP A 180 -8.47 -7.70 -13.46
N ALA A 181 -7.36 -7.49 -14.19
CA ALA A 181 -6.85 -8.52 -15.11
C ALA A 181 -6.27 -9.76 -14.41
N LEU A 182 -6.08 -9.71 -13.08
CA LEU A 182 -5.79 -10.87 -12.23
C LEU A 182 -7.08 -11.60 -11.79
N ASN A 183 -8.17 -11.42 -12.53
CA ASN A 183 -9.44 -12.07 -12.27
C ASN A 183 -9.26 -13.58 -12.11
N PHE A 184 -9.66 -14.12 -10.96
CA PHE A 184 -9.53 -15.53 -10.61
C PHE A 184 -10.48 -16.44 -11.38
N GLU A 185 -11.47 -15.90 -12.08
CA GLU A 185 -12.33 -16.64 -13.00
C GLU A 185 -11.56 -17.05 -14.26
N GLU A 186 -10.70 -16.17 -14.79
CA GLU A 186 -9.90 -16.43 -15.98
C GLU A 186 -8.52 -17.02 -15.65
N ILE A 187 -7.93 -16.63 -14.52
CA ILE A 187 -6.60 -17.08 -14.09
C ILE A 187 -6.78 -18.05 -12.92
N PRO A 188 -6.50 -19.35 -13.08
CA PRO A 188 -6.69 -20.32 -12.02
C PRO A 188 -5.86 -19.97 -10.78
N ILE A 189 -6.53 -19.83 -9.64
CA ILE A 189 -5.88 -19.60 -8.32
C ILE A 189 -4.74 -20.59 -8.09
N LYS A 190 -4.90 -21.86 -8.51
CA LYS A 190 -3.86 -22.89 -8.40
C LYS A 190 -2.54 -22.51 -9.09
N ASN A 191 -2.57 -21.67 -10.13
CA ASN A 191 -1.35 -21.20 -10.77
C ASN A 191 -0.67 -20.13 -9.92
N LEU A 192 -1.45 -19.19 -9.39
CA LEU A 192 -0.96 -18.11 -8.53
C LEU A 192 -0.40 -18.67 -7.21
N THR A 193 -1.09 -19.63 -6.62
CA THR A 193 -0.64 -20.34 -5.40
C THR A 193 0.64 -21.14 -5.66
N ALA A 194 0.70 -21.88 -6.77
CA ALA A 194 1.91 -22.64 -7.13
C ALA A 194 3.12 -21.73 -7.34
N LEU A 195 2.91 -20.56 -7.94
CA LEU A 195 3.92 -19.52 -8.15
C LEU A 195 4.15 -18.66 -6.89
N LYS A 196 3.53 -18.96 -5.76
CA LYS A 196 3.64 -18.20 -4.50
C LYS A 196 3.48 -16.70 -4.75
N MET A 197 2.42 -16.33 -5.49
CA MET A 197 2.19 -14.92 -5.86
C MET A 197 2.23 -14.02 -4.65
N MET A 198 2.98 -12.95 -4.74
CA MET A 198 3.09 -11.91 -3.71
C MET A 198 2.88 -10.53 -4.29
N TYR A 199 2.41 -9.64 -3.45
CA TYR A 199 2.27 -8.21 -3.75
C TYR A 199 2.49 -7.39 -2.49
N PRO A 200 2.96 -6.14 -2.60
CA PRO A 200 3.09 -5.27 -1.44
C PRO A 200 1.71 -4.80 -1.00
N SER A 201 1.43 -4.90 0.29
CA SER A 201 0.14 -4.51 0.87
C SER A 201 0.34 -3.66 2.12
N ALA A 202 -0.49 -2.64 2.27
CA ALA A 202 -0.60 -1.86 3.50
C ALA A 202 -1.59 -2.46 4.50
N ASN A 203 -2.31 -3.51 4.11
CA ASN A 203 -3.30 -4.17 4.95
C ASN A 203 -2.79 -5.53 5.39
N LYS A 204 -3.12 -5.95 6.60
CA LYS A 204 -3.00 -7.34 7.02
C LYS A 204 -3.95 -8.21 6.20
N ILE A 205 -3.51 -9.40 5.83
CA ILE A 205 -4.30 -10.37 5.05
C ILE A 205 -4.73 -11.54 5.94
N ILE A 206 -4.14 -11.66 7.12
CA ILE A 206 -4.39 -12.76 8.06
C ILE A 206 -5.39 -12.29 9.10
N GLU A 207 -6.52 -12.98 9.22
CA GLU A 207 -7.47 -12.78 10.31
C GLU A 207 -6.79 -13.09 11.65
N THR A 208 -6.88 -12.15 12.57
CA THR A 208 -6.32 -12.28 13.92
C THR A 208 -7.44 -12.47 14.95
N PRO A 209 -7.12 -13.02 16.15
CA PRO A 209 -8.10 -13.08 17.24
C PRO A 209 -8.66 -11.69 17.60
N GLU A 210 -7.84 -10.66 17.49
CA GLU A 210 -8.21 -9.27 17.76
C GLU A 210 -9.24 -8.76 16.75
N GLU A 211 -9.08 -9.08 15.45
CA GLU A 211 -10.08 -8.77 14.42
C GLU A 211 -11.42 -9.44 14.70
N PHE A 212 -11.41 -10.68 15.15
CA PHE A 212 -12.63 -11.40 15.49
C PHE A 212 -13.35 -10.79 16.69
N ILE A 213 -12.61 -10.42 17.74
CA ILE A 213 -13.15 -9.75 18.93
C ILE A 213 -13.74 -8.39 18.54
N PHE A 214 -12.98 -7.59 17.78
CA PHE A 214 -13.45 -6.30 17.29
C PHE A 214 -14.72 -6.44 16.45
N ALA A 215 -14.76 -7.37 15.49
CA ALA A 215 -15.92 -7.58 14.63
C ALA A 215 -17.17 -7.96 15.43
N LYS A 216 -17.02 -8.77 16.47
CA LYS A 216 -18.10 -9.19 17.34
C LYS A 216 -18.68 -8.01 18.13
N GLU A 217 -17.83 -7.21 18.78
CA GLU A 217 -18.28 -6.06 19.57
C GLU A 217 -18.85 -4.96 18.66
N PHE A 218 -18.19 -4.67 17.53
CA PHE A 218 -18.69 -3.71 16.56
C PHE A 218 -20.09 -4.09 16.05
N LYS A 219 -20.31 -5.38 15.73
CA LYS A 219 -21.60 -5.87 15.27
C LYS A 219 -22.69 -5.75 16.36
N LYS A 220 -22.32 -6.00 17.61
CA LYS A 220 -23.24 -5.86 18.75
C LYS A 220 -23.73 -4.42 18.91
N ASP A 221 -22.81 -3.45 18.77
CA ASP A 221 -23.09 -2.04 19.00
C ASP A 221 -23.76 -1.36 17.79
N ASN A 222 -23.47 -1.82 16.57
CA ASN A 222 -23.89 -1.17 15.33
C ASN A 222 -24.92 -1.99 14.51
N ASN A 223 -25.23 -3.24 14.91
CA ASN A 223 -26.10 -4.18 14.18
C ASN A 223 -25.62 -4.55 12.76
N ILE A 224 -24.38 -4.22 12.39
CA ILE A 224 -23.74 -4.56 11.11
C ILE A 224 -22.31 -5.05 11.37
N ALA A 225 -21.79 -5.89 10.48
CA ALA A 225 -20.37 -6.27 10.52
C ALA A 225 -19.48 -5.09 10.10
N PRO A 226 -18.29 -4.92 10.71
CA PRO A 226 -17.36 -3.90 10.28
C PRO A 226 -16.85 -4.21 8.87
N ASN A 227 -16.70 -3.17 8.06
CA ASN A 227 -15.96 -3.24 6.81
C ASN A 227 -14.50 -2.77 7.01
N ALA A 228 -13.67 -2.87 5.98
CA ALA A 228 -12.27 -2.45 6.04
C ALA A 228 -12.10 -0.96 6.43
N ALA A 229 -13.05 -0.10 6.05
CA ALA A 229 -13.01 1.31 6.43
C ALA A 229 -13.29 1.51 7.93
N ALA A 230 -14.21 0.74 8.51
CA ALA A 230 -14.50 0.78 9.95
C ALA A 230 -13.29 0.34 10.78
N VAL A 231 -12.64 -0.78 10.39
CA VAL A 231 -11.41 -1.26 11.05
C VAL A 231 -10.30 -0.21 10.96
N LYS A 232 -10.08 0.34 9.78
CA LYS A 232 -9.05 1.36 9.57
C LYS A 232 -9.32 2.64 10.36
N GLY A 233 -10.57 3.11 10.36
CA GLY A 233 -10.99 4.27 11.13
C GLY A 233 -10.77 4.08 12.62
N PHE A 234 -11.11 2.89 13.14
CA PHE A 234 -10.85 2.53 14.52
C PHE A 234 -9.35 2.57 14.83
N ASP A 235 -8.53 1.84 14.07
CA ASP A 235 -7.10 1.72 14.32
C ASP A 235 -6.39 3.08 14.29
N ILE A 236 -6.68 3.93 13.28
CA ILE A 236 -6.08 5.26 13.16
C ILE A 236 -6.48 6.15 14.34
N THR A 237 -7.77 6.15 14.70
CA THR A 237 -8.28 6.97 15.80
C THR A 237 -7.69 6.51 17.13
N PHE A 238 -7.63 5.21 17.35
CA PHE A 238 -7.11 4.62 18.57
C PHE A 238 -5.61 4.87 18.72
N ASP A 239 -4.82 4.67 17.65
CA ASP A 239 -3.39 5.02 17.62
C ASP A 239 -3.15 6.49 17.93
N THR A 240 -3.92 7.38 17.28
CA THR A 240 -3.82 8.82 17.48
C THR A 240 -4.08 9.20 18.94
N ILE A 241 -5.15 8.68 19.54
CA ILE A 241 -5.51 8.95 20.94
C ILE A 241 -4.42 8.43 21.88
N LEU A 242 -3.96 7.20 21.71
CA LEU A 242 -2.93 6.62 22.56
C LEU A 242 -1.62 7.41 22.50
N ARG A 243 -1.21 7.88 21.31
CA ARG A 243 -0.01 8.70 21.15
C ARG A 243 -0.14 10.09 21.79
N ILE A 244 -1.32 10.71 21.71
CA ILE A 244 -1.61 11.98 22.40
C ILE A 244 -1.53 11.81 23.92
N CYS A 245 -1.94 10.66 24.45
CA CYS A 245 -1.95 10.36 25.88
C CYS A 245 -0.57 9.96 26.45
N GLN A 246 0.48 9.83 25.63
CA GLN A 246 1.84 9.61 26.13
C GLN A 246 2.38 10.91 26.75
N GLU A 247 3.27 10.79 27.72
CA GLU A 247 3.90 11.96 28.37
C GLU A 247 4.64 12.85 27.37
N GLU A 248 5.29 12.25 26.38
CA GLU A 248 5.99 12.94 25.29
C GLU A 248 5.07 13.49 24.18
N GLY A 249 3.79 13.13 24.19
CA GLY A 249 2.82 13.53 23.16
C GLY A 249 2.96 12.80 21.84
N PHE A 250 2.16 13.20 20.85
CA PHE A 250 2.07 12.51 19.56
C PHE A 250 3.40 12.53 18.79
N VAL A 251 3.99 13.71 18.61
CA VAL A 251 5.14 13.93 17.73
C VAL A 251 6.36 13.09 18.14
N ASP A 252 6.67 13.05 19.41
CA ASP A 252 7.82 12.29 19.90
C ASP A 252 7.52 10.80 19.96
N SER A 253 6.27 10.40 20.22
CA SER A 253 5.87 8.99 20.25
C SER A 253 5.95 8.32 18.88
N VAL A 254 5.69 9.03 17.77
CA VAL A 254 5.77 8.46 16.41
C VAL A 254 7.19 8.07 16.02
N SER A 255 8.20 8.76 16.53
CA SER A 255 9.61 8.43 16.28
C SER A 255 10.15 7.27 17.11
N LYS A 256 9.48 6.93 18.23
CA LYS A 256 9.94 5.93 19.19
C LYS A 256 9.24 4.58 19.05
N TYR A 257 7.96 4.60 18.68
CA TYR A 257 7.12 3.40 18.79
C TYR A 257 6.46 3.05 17.48
N LYS A 258 6.68 1.82 17.05
CA LYS A 258 5.82 1.14 16.09
C LYS A 258 4.64 0.52 16.88
N THR A 259 3.44 0.69 16.37
CA THR A 259 2.22 0.18 16.98
C THR A 259 1.51 -0.82 16.06
N GLU A 260 0.77 -1.74 16.65
CA GLU A 260 0.02 -2.75 15.91
C GLU A 260 -1.36 -2.94 16.56
N TYR A 261 -2.41 -2.89 15.73
CA TYR A 261 -3.80 -2.95 16.16
C TYR A 261 -4.58 -4.03 15.40
N VAL A 262 -5.90 -3.88 15.28
CA VAL A 262 -6.80 -4.87 14.70
C VAL A 262 -6.40 -5.25 13.28
N GLY A 263 -6.38 -4.31 12.36
CA GLY A 263 -6.07 -4.56 10.94
C GLY A 263 -4.84 -3.81 10.41
N ASN A 264 -4.27 -2.88 11.20
CA ASN A 264 -3.18 -2.02 10.74
C ASN A 264 -2.04 -1.93 11.75
N SER A 265 -0.86 -1.61 11.24
CA SER A 265 0.30 -1.22 12.07
C SER A 265 0.82 0.12 11.59
N PHE A 266 1.29 0.96 12.52
CA PHE A 266 1.76 2.31 12.25
C PHE A 266 3.23 2.46 12.63
N ASP A 267 4.00 2.94 11.65
CA ASP A 267 5.43 3.25 11.72
C ASP A 267 5.63 4.48 10.81
N TYR A 268 5.32 5.67 11.34
CA TYR A 268 5.21 6.93 10.61
C TYR A 268 6.55 7.45 10.10
#